data_fe6eda88103b378c1f5c4ce91c0c890e
#
_entry.id   fe6eda88103b378c1f5c4ce91c0c890e
#
_cell.length_a   1.000
_cell.length_b   1.000
_cell.length_c   1.000
_cell.angle_alpha   90.00
_cell.angle_beta   90.00
_cell.angle_gamma   90.00
#
_symmetry.space_group_name_H-M   'P 1'
#
loop_
_entity.id
_entity.type
_entity.pdbx_description
1 polymer ?
#
loop_
_entity_poly.entity_id
_entity_poly.type
_entity_poly.pdbx_seq_one_letter_code
_entity_poly.pdbx_strand_id
1 'polypeptide(L)'
;MENIKKSVAAFLVGAAGLFGLNQLPHACGNSVTVPLRIVPETAMIDLTEQIGDYARGRVPSFLLVGNGAVALLEVTEDNAEEDVARLVRTLDGVFMESVFYDGYEEHGDKAERRDAEMDEYIAAMLRKPLMAGKQVFVLDYVKGDKIREVQGLGAAAGYVADAGDRLLDVVPDRPPLNENANDVTQLRQVKNFLVLLNPQHYKTRAAYIDALAATNYDLLIVDLYYGDTPLSPSETQRLRHKANGGKRLLLAYMSVGEASDYRTYWQKDWEKHRPHWLAEPNPEWPGSYKARYWSQEWHDLLYGSPEAYLDKIIAAGFDGAFLDVMDAWQYFKENE
;
A
#
# COMPACT_ATOMS: atom_id res chain seq x y z
N MET A 1 -10.85 7.47 23.23
CA MET A 1 -9.54 7.38 22.56
C MET A 1 -9.04 5.93 22.42
N GLU A 2 -9.00 5.13 23.47
CA GLU A 2 -8.52 3.73 23.37
C GLU A 2 -9.40 2.84 22.47
N ASN A 3 -10.72 3.04 22.53
CA ASN A 3 -11.66 2.32 21.65
C ASN A 3 -11.57 2.76 20.18
N ILE A 4 -11.23 4.02 19.92
CA ILE A 4 -11.06 4.57 18.57
C ILE A 4 -9.78 4.03 17.95
N LYS A 5 -8.69 3.98 18.72
CA LYS A 5 -7.42 3.37 18.28
C LYS A 5 -7.59 1.91 17.87
N LYS A 6 -8.37 1.15 18.66
CA LYS A 6 -8.72 -0.24 18.32
C LYS A 6 -9.61 -0.32 17.07
N SER A 7 -10.47 0.67 16.84
CA SER A 7 -11.32 0.73 15.67
C SER A 7 -10.51 1.01 14.40
N VAL A 8 -9.57 1.97 14.41
CA VAL A 8 -8.67 2.22 13.27
C VAL A 8 -7.77 1.02 12.99
N ALA A 9 -7.22 0.40 14.05
CA ALA A 9 -6.45 -0.83 13.92
C ALA A 9 -7.28 -1.98 13.34
N ALA A 10 -8.53 -2.14 13.79
CA ALA A 10 -9.44 -3.18 13.28
C ALA A 10 -9.93 -2.95 11.85
N PHE A 11 -9.82 -1.71 11.34
CA PHE A 11 -10.19 -1.35 9.97
C PHE A 11 -9.07 -1.56 8.96
N LEU A 12 -7.83 -1.54 9.42
CA LEU A 12 -6.67 -1.84 8.60
C LEU A 12 -6.36 -3.36 8.56
N VAL A 13 -6.83 -4.10 9.57
CA VAL A 13 -6.77 -5.57 9.63
C VAL A 13 -8.21 -6.08 9.76
N GLY A 14 -8.68 -6.86 8.82
CA GLY A 14 -9.97 -7.53 8.94
C GLY A 14 -10.05 -8.34 10.23
N ALA A 15 -11.20 -8.25 10.89
CA ALA A 15 -11.49 -8.70 12.23
C ALA A 15 -10.89 -10.07 12.58
N ALA A 16 -9.88 -10.10 13.45
CA ALA A 16 -9.37 -11.32 14.07
C ALA A 16 -10.28 -11.74 15.23
N GLY A 17 -10.87 -12.93 15.11
CA GLY A 17 -11.74 -13.53 16.12
C GLY A 17 -10.99 -13.88 17.40
N LEU A 18 -11.65 -13.63 18.52
CA LEU A 18 -11.27 -14.00 19.88
C LEU A 18 -11.05 -15.52 20.05
N PHE A 19 -9.87 -15.95 20.46
CA PHE A 19 -9.67 -17.25 21.11
C PHE A 19 -8.59 -17.21 22.22
N GLY A 20 -8.98 -17.79 23.32
CA GLY A 20 -8.52 -18.18 24.59
C GLY A 20 -7.03 -18.27 24.94
N LEU A 21 -6.77 -17.77 26.15
CA LEU A 21 -5.58 -17.96 26.97
C LEU A 21 -5.26 -19.43 27.25
N ASN A 22 -4.03 -19.87 26.99
CA ASN A 22 -3.47 -21.08 27.59
C ASN A 22 -2.09 -20.79 28.21
N GLN A 23 -1.93 -21.27 29.45
CA GLN A 23 -0.79 -21.08 30.33
C GLN A 23 0.44 -21.86 29.86
N LEU A 24 1.62 -21.25 30.01
CA LEU A 24 2.92 -21.88 29.80
C LEU A 24 3.48 -22.49 31.08
N PRO A 25 4.20 -23.62 31.04
CA PRO A 25 4.92 -24.19 32.16
C PRO A 25 6.34 -23.61 32.28
N HIS A 26 6.79 -23.42 33.54
CA HIS A 26 8.14 -23.02 33.90
C HIS A 26 9.17 -24.12 33.64
N ALA A 27 10.33 -23.77 33.05
CA ALA A 27 11.52 -24.59 33.08
C ALA A 27 12.79 -23.74 33.33
N CYS A 28 13.68 -24.30 34.16
CA CYS A 28 14.90 -23.68 34.67
C CYS A 28 16.05 -23.59 33.65
N GLY A 29 16.78 -22.50 33.74
CA GLY A 29 18.23 -22.33 33.68
C GLY A 29 19.02 -22.88 32.49
N ASN A 30 19.39 -21.95 31.59
CA ASN A 30 20.69 -21.88 30.89
C ASN A 30 20.85 -20.44 30.40
N SER A 31 22.06 -19.93 30.27
CA SER A 31 22.37 -18.58 29.81
C SER A 31 21.67 -18.30 28.48
N VAL A 32 20.50 -17.70 28.59
CA VAL A 32 19.66 -17.34 27.46
C VAL A 32 20.25 -16.06 26.88
N THR A 33 20.88 -16.13 25.73
CA THR A 33 20.85 -14.99 24.80
C THR A 33 19.35 -14.66 24.61
N VAL A 34 18.90 -13.61 25.29
CA VAL A 34 17.55 -13.07 25.08
C VAL A 34 17.47 -12.78 23.58
N PRO A 35 16.57 -13.41 22.81
CA PRO A 35 16.39 -13.02 21.43
C PRO A 35 16.08 -11.52 21.41
N LEU A 36 16.75 -10.75 20.54
CA LEU A 36 16.37 -9.35 20.35
C LEU A 36 14.87 -9.35 20.06
N ARG A 37 14.11 -8.72 20.96
CA ARG A 37 12.66 -8.56 20.76
C ARG A 37 12.46 -7.77 19.48
N ILE A 38 11.83 -8.35 18.49
CA ILE A 38 11.39 -7.62 17.31
C ILE A 38 10.30 -6.65 17.75
N VAL A 39 10.44 -5.39 17.37
CA VAL A 39 9.40 -4.37 17.47
C VAL A 39 8.80 -4.23 16.09
N PRO A 40 7.57 -4.73 15.86
CA PRO A 40 7.00 -4.82 14.52
C PRO A 40 6.92 -3.48 13.80
N GLU A 41 6.55 -2.41 14.48
CA GLU A 41 6.49 -1.06 13.92
C GLU A 41 7.86 -0.61 13.39
N THR A 42 8.89 -0.69 14.20
CA THR A 42 10.26 -0.31 13.82
C THR A 42 10.77 -1.17 12.67
N ALA A 43 10.49 -2.48 12.71
CA ALA A 43 10.89 -3.40 11.63
C ALA A 43 10.24 -3.06 10.28
N MET A 44 8.98 -2.59 10.25
CA MET A 44 8.33 -2.14 9.02
C MET A 44 8.95 -0.84 8.50
N ILE A 45 9.29 0.08 9.39
CA ILE A 45 9.98 1.32 9.04
C ILE A 45 11.37 1.01 8.49
N ASP A 46 12.11 0.10 9.13
CA ASP A 46 13.44 -0.35 8.68
C ASP A 46 13.39 -0.96 7.27
N LEU A 47 12.43 -1.85 7.01
CA LEU A 47 12.24 -2.42 5.67
C LEU A 47 11.91 -1.32 4.65
N THR A 48 11.03 -0.38 4.99
CA THR A 48 10.66 0.73 4.10
C THR A 48 11.88 1.58 3.74
N GLU A 49 12.73 1.89 4.73
CA GLU A 49 13.98 2.66 4.52
C GLU A 49 14.96 1.88 3.65
N GLN A 50 15.17 0.58 3.91
CA GLN A 50 16.04 -0.29 3.10
C GLN A 50 15.57 -0.37 1.63
N ILE A 51 14.26 -0.52 1.38
CA ILE A 51 13.68 -0.48 0.04
C ILE A 51 13.97 0.87 -0.63
N GLY A 52 13.77 1.97 0.10
CA GLY A 52 14.03 3.32 -0.40
C GLY A 52 15.49 3.55 -0.78
N ASP A 53 16.41 3.18 0.10
CA ASP A 53 17.84 3.34 -0.13
C ASP A 53 18.31 2.47 -1.30
N TYR A 54 17.84 1.23 -1.36
CA TYR A 54 18.17 0.31 -2.45
C TYR A 54 17.68 0.85 -3.82
N ALA A 55 16.43 1.28 -3.89
CA ALA A 55 15.83 1.79 -5.11
C ALA A 55 16.50 3.09 -5.57
N ARG A 56 16.70 4.04 -4.66
CA ARG A 56 17.30 5.34 -4.97
C ARG A 56 18.80 5.25 -5.27
N GLY A 57 19.48 4.24 -4.74
CA GLY A 57 20.84 3.89 -5.14
C GLY A 57 20.95 3.51 -6.62
N ARG A 58 19.87 3.06 -7.27
CA ARG A 58 19.78 2.69 -8.70
C ARG A 58 19.12 3.76 -9.54
N VAL A 59 18.03 4.32 -9.04
CA VAL A 59 17.24 5.37 -9.68
C VAL A 59 17.03 6.49 -8.66
N PRO A 60 17.87 7.54 -8.64
CA PRO A 60 17.82 8.58 -7.59
C PRO A 60 16.46 9.26 -7.43
N SER A 61 15.64 9.30 -8.48
CA SER A 61 14.29 9.88 -8.47
C SER A 61 13.17 8.88 -8.14
N PHE A 62 13.51 7.65 -7.69
CA PHE A 62 12.52 6.61 -7.44
C PHE A 62 11.59 6.98 -6.29
N LEU A 63 10.29 6.95 -6.55
CA LEU A 63 9.24 7.36 -5.63
C LEU A 63 8.73 6.19 -4.78
N LEU A 64 8.41 6.48 -3.52
CA LEU A 64 7.74 5.54 -2.63
C LEU A 64 6.45 6.15 -2.08
N VAL A 65 5.34 5.47 -2.28
CA VAL A 65 4.05 5.80 -1.67
C VAL A 65 3.62 4.64 -0.80
N GLY A 66 3.37 4.89 0.49
CA GLY A 66 3.03 3.84 1.46
C GLY A 66 1.52 3.76 1.71
N ASN A 67 0.91 2.59 1.50
CA ASN A 67 -0.45 2.25 1.89
C ASN A 67 -0.45 1.42 3.18
N GLY A 68 -1.39 1.69 4.10
CA GLY A 68 -1.37 1.12 5.44
C GLY A 68 -0.34 1.75 6.40
N ALA A 69 0.40 2.77 5.95
CA ALA A 69 1.43 3.43 6.75
C ALA A 69 0.88 4.39 7.81
N VAL A 70 -0.41 4.75 7.76
CA VAL A 70 -0.97 5.87 8.57
C VAL A 70 -0.86 5.59 10.06
N ALA A 71 -1.13 4.37 10.51
CA ALA A 71 -1.01 4.01 11.92
C ALA A 71 0.45 4.04 12.43
N LEU A 72 1.45 3.87 11.55
CA LEU A 72 2.88 4.06 11.87
C LEU A 72 3.26 5.54 12.06
N LEU A 73 2.38 6.47 11.72
CA LEU A 73 2.60 7.90 11.98
C LEU A 73 2.25 8.29 13.42
N GLU A 74 1.62 7.42 14.20
CA GLU A 74 1.37 7.67 15.61
C GLU A 74 2.63 7.42 16.44
N VAL A 75 2.99 8.39 17.30
CA VAL A 75 4.05 8.18 18.28
C VAL A 75 3.48 7.41 19.45
N THR A 76 4.07 6.26 19.74
CA THR A 76 3.67 5.36 20.83
C THR A 76 4.89 4.93 21.64
N GLU A 77 4.71 4.09 22.65
CA GLU A 77 5.82 3.52 23.42
C GLU A 77 6.75 2.64 22.53
N ASP A 78 6.15 1.93 21.57
CA ASP A 78 6.87 1.04 20.63
C ASP A 78 7.24 1.72 19.29
N ASN A 79 6.79 2.94 19.04
CA ASN A 79 7.03 3.71 17.81
C ASN A 79 7.47 5.14 18.18
N ALA A 80 8.77 5.33 18.31
CA ALA A 80 9.34 6.60 18.75
C ALA A 80 9.16 7.73 17.71
N GLU A 81 9.24 8.98 18.17
CA GLU A 81 9.14 10.15 17.29
C GLU A 81 10.21 10.11 16.17
N GLU A 82 11.43 9.60 16.47
CA GLU A 82 12.48 9.43 15.46
C GLU A 82 12.08 8.40 14.38
N ASP A 83 11.43 7.30 14.74
CA ASP A 83 10.96 6.29 13.79
C ASP A 83 9.87 6.87 12.88
N VAL A 84 8.92 7.61 13.44
CA VAL A 84 7.91 8.35 12.65
C VAL A 84 8.59 9.34 11.69
N ALA A 85 9.61 10.06 12.17
CA ALA A 85 10.35 11.01 11.34
C ALA A 85 11.14 10.31 10.23
N ARG A 86 11.72 9.13 10.48
CA ARG A 86 12.38 8.26 9.47
C ARG A 86 11.38 7.85 8.38
N LEU A 87 10.22 7.34 8.77
CA LEU A 87 9.17 6.95 7.83
C LEU A 87 8.75 8.12 6.94
N VAL A 88 8.46 9.29 7.54
CA VAL A 88 8.06 10.49 6.79
C VAL A 88 9.17 10.98 5.84
N ARG A 89 10.46 10.88 6.23
CA ARG A 89 11.58 11.21 5.33
C ARG A 89 11.66 10.26 4.16
N THR A 90 11.46 8.96 4.40
CA THR A 90 11.62 7.90 3.40
C THR A 90 10.53 7.91 2.34
N LEU A 91 9.26 8.10 2.75
CA LEU A 91 8.13 8.12 1.82
C LEU A 91 8.03 9.46 1.10
N ASP A 92 7.64 9.45 -0.18
CA ASP A 92 7.31 10.63 -0.98
C ASP A 92 5.82 10.98 -0.88
N GLY A 93 5.00 9.98 -0.56
CA GLY A 93 3.57 10.13 -0.31
C GLY A 93 3.04 9.05 0.60
N VAL A 94 1.87 9.34 1.17
CA VAL A 94 1.10 8.39 1.99
C VAL A 94 -0.24 8.17 1.31
N PHE A 95 -0.65 6.91 1.24
CA PHE A 95 -1.95 6.51 0.74
C PHE A 95 -2.78 5.92 1.87
N MET A 96 -4.06 6.23 1.91
CA MET A 96 -5.00 5.66 2.86
C MET A 96 -6.33 5.36 2.19
N GLU A 97 -6.84 4.18 2.46
CA GLU A 97 -8.16 3.74 2.01
C GLU A 97 -9.22 4.02 3.07
N SER A 98 -10.47 4.19 2.64
CA SER A 98 -11.63 4.33 3.51
C SER A 98 -11.48 5.41 4.59
N VAL A 99 -11.05 6.60 4.20
CA VAL A 99 -10.82 7.73 5.13
C VAL A 99 -12.13 8.35 5.61
N PHE A 100 -13.03 8.65 4.70
CA PHE A 100 -14.27 9.36 5.01
C PHE A 100 -15.47 8.43 5.18
N TYR A 101 -15.45 7.31 4.47
CA TYR A 101 -16.50 6.30 4.52
C TYR A 101 -15.94 4.98 5.00
N ASP A 102 -16.69 4.37 5.90
CA ASP A 102 -16.41 3.02 6.38
C ASP A 102 -17.12 2.00 5.52
N GLY A 103 -16.46 0.89 5.24
CA GLY A 103 -17.02 -0.24 4.51
C GLY A 103 -16.16 -0.69 3.34
N TYR A 104 -15.89 -1.98 3.35
CA TYR A 104 -15.19 -2.71 2.30
C TYR A 104 -16.15 -3.54 1.44
N GLU A 105 -17.43 -3.18 1.38
CA GLU A 105 -18.34 -3.94 0.58
C GLU A 105 -17.99 -3.80 -0.91
N GLU A 106 -18.04 -4.92 -1.60
CA GLU A 106 -17.62 -5.12 -2.99
C GLU A 106 -18.21 -4.08 -3.96
N HIS A 107 -19.31 -3.47 -3.57
CA HIS A 107 -20.06 -2.49 -4.40
C HIS A 107 -20.25 -1.11 -3.76
N GLY A 108 -19.69 -0.83 -2.61
CA GLY A 108 -19.74 0.49 -1.96
C GLY A 108 -21.12 1.04 -1.60
N ASP A 109 -22.18 0.21 -1.71
CA ASP A 109 -23.58 0.67 -1.55
C ASP A 109 -23.93 0.93 -0.08
N LYS A 110 -23.27 0.24 0.85
CA LYS A 110 -23.55 0.31 2.31
C LYS A 110 -22.46 1.05 3.10
N ALA A 111 -21.50 1.66 2.41
CA ALA A 111 -20.48 2.44 3.09
C ALA A 111 -21.13 3.56 3.90
N GLU A 112 -20.78 3.65 5.18
CA GLU A 112 -21.29 4.64 6.11
C GLU A 112 -20.28 5.76 6.32
N ARG A 113 -20.75 6.99 6.44
CA ARG A 113 -19.89 8.14 6.74
C ARG A 113 -19.31 7.98 8.14
N ARG A 114 -17.99 8.11 8.26
CA ARG A 114 -17.32 8.11 9.56
C ARG A 114 -17.78 9.30 10.42
N ASP A 115 -17.71 9.15 11.72
CA ASP A 115 -18.01 10.22 12.65
C ASP A 115 -16.88 11.26 12.72
N ALA A 116 -17.18 12.40 13.33
CA ALA A 116 -16.24 13.52 13.43
C ALA A 116 -15.00 13.19 14.29
N GLU A 117 -15.11 12.29 15.25
CA GLU A 117 -14.02 11.89 16.13
C GLU A 117 -12.98 11.06 15.36
N MET A 118 -13.45 10.16 14.49
CA MET A 118 -12.58 9.38 13.59
C MET A 118 -11.93 10.28 12.53
N ASP A 119 -12.68 11.20 11.94
CA ASP A 119 -12.14 12.18 11.00
C ASP A 119 -10.99 12.99 11.62
N GLU A 120 -11.17 13.47 12.86
CA GLU A 120 -10.17 14.25 13.57
C GLU A 120 -8.91 13.41 13.88
N TYR A 121 -9.09 12.15 14.30
CA TYR A 121 -8.00 11.23 14.56
C TYR A 121 -7.16 10.98 13.31
N ILE A 122 -7.81 10.61 12.18
CA ILE A 122 -7.13 10.37 10.90
C ILE A 122 -6.42 11.65 10.43
N ALA A 123 -7.09 12.79 10.50
CA ALA A 123 -6.52 14.07 10.11
C ALA A 123 -5.27 14.45 10.94
N ALA A 124 -5.27 14.12 12.24
CA ALA A 124 -4.10 14.34 13.10
C ALA A 124 -2.88 13.53 12.65
N MET A 125 -3.07 12.27 12.23
CA MET A 125 -1.99 11.44 11.68
C MET A 125 -1.51 11.96 10.32
N LEU A 126 -2.41 12.24 9.39
CA LEU A 126 -2.09 12.70 8.04
C LEU A 126 -1.50 14.12 8.00
N ARG A 127 -1.66 14.89 9.06
CA ARG A 127 -1.02 16.22 9.19
C ARG A 127 0.50 16.14 9.15
N LYS A 128 1.10 15.08 9.70
CA LYS A 128 2.57 14.94 9.75
C LYS A 128 3.20 14.88 8.35
N PRO A 129 2.79 13.97 7.45
CA PRO A 129 3.29 13.96 6.08
C PRO A 129 2.96 15.25 5.32
N LEU A 130 1.77 15.84 5.50
CA LEU A 130 1.43 17.13 4.86
C LEU A 130 2.36 18.25 5.28
N MET A 131 2.65 18.40 6.58
CA MET A 131 3.57 19.42 7.09
C MET A 131 5.01 19.19 6.60
N ALA A 132 5.37 17.95 6.30
CA ALA A 132 6.65 17.60 5.68
C ALA A 132 6.65 17.80 4.14
N GLY A 133 5.59 18.35 3.57
CA GLY A 133 5.45 18.58 2.12
C GLY A 133 5.23 17.31 1.30
N LYS A 134 4.83 16.22 1.95
CA LYS A 134 4.50 14.95 1.28
C LYS A 134 3.07 14.98 0.74
N GLN A 135 2.84 14.22 -0.34
CA GLN A 135 1.49 14.07 -0.89
C GLN A 135 0.69 13.05 -0.08
N VAL A 136 -0.58 13.37 0.18
CA VAL A 136 -1.54 12.43 0.78
C VAL A 136 -2.57 12.08 -0.27
N PHE A 137 -2.76 10.79 -0.48
CA PHE A 137 -3.76 10.21 -1.37
C PHE A 137 -4.83 9.48 -0.57
N VAL A 138 -6.07 9.61 -0.99
CA VAL A 138 -7.22 8.97 -0.33
C VAL A 138 -8.11 8.29 -1.36
N LEU A 139 -8.44 7.02 -1.12
CA LEU A 139 -9.37 6.25 -1.92
C LEU A 139 -10.48 5.67 -1.03
N ASP A 140 -11.71 6.13 -1.23
CA ASP A 140 -12.87 5.57 -0.55
C ASP A 140 -13.68 4.66 -1.50
N TYR A 141 -14.27 3.61 -0.97
CA TYR A 141 -15.06 2.65 -1.75
C TYR A 141 -16.54 3.00 -1.70
N VAL A 142 -16.93 3.98 -2.50
CA VAL A 142 -18.30 4.52 -2.56
C VAL A 142 -18.74 4.77 -4.00
N LYS A 143 -20.06 4.95 -4.19
CA LYS A 143 -20.70 5.18 -5.49
C LYS A 143 -21.58 6.42 -5.51
N GLY A 144 -21.97 6.81 -6.71
CA GLY A 144 -22.93 7.89 -6.96
C GLY A 144 -22.46 9.23 -6.41
N ASP A 145 -23.34 9.94 -5.69
CA ASP A 145 -23.06 11.28 -5.18
C ASP A 145 -21.99 11.31 -4.11
N LYS A 146 -21.79 10.20 -3.38
CA LYS A 146 -20.73 10.07 -2.38
C LYS A 146 -19.33 10.26 -2.96
N ILE A 147 -19.12 9.94 -4.24
CA ILE A 147 -17.84 10.19 -4.93
C ILE A 147 -17.47 11.67 -4.87
N ARG A 148 -18.42 12.56 -5.21
CA ARG A 148 -18.18 14.02 -5.16
C ARG A 148 -17.97 14.52 -3.74
N GLU A 149 -18.63 13.90 -2.78
CA GLU A 149 -18.45 14.23 -1.36
C GLU A 149 -17.02 13.88 -0.89
N VAL A 150 -16.53 12.66 -1.16
CA VAL A 150 -15.15 12.23 -0.87
C VAL A 150 -14.14 13.18 -1.51
N GLN A 151 -14.32 13.51 -2.77
CA GLN A 151 -13.45 14.44 -3.50
C GLN A 151 -13.43 15.83 -2.87
N GLY A 152 -14.62 16.32 -2.44
CA GLY A 152 -14.76 17.63 -1.77
C GLY A 152 -14.10 17.66 -0.40
N LEU A 153 -14.35 16.63 0.42
CA LEU A 153 -13.74 16.48 1.75
C LEU A 153 -12.21 16.37 1.66
N GLY A 154 -11.71 15.57 0.73
CA GLY A 154 -10.29 15.42 0.48
C GLY A 154 -9.65 16.74 0.06
N ALA A 155 -10.24 17.47 -0.88
CA ALA A 155 -9.74 18.77 -1.30
C ALA A 155 -9.70 19.78 -0.15
N ALA A 156 -10.73 19.79 0.72
CA ALA A 156 -10.76 20.65 1.90
C ALA A 156 -9.67 20.31 2.92
N ALA A 157 -9.30 19.03 3.03
CA ALA A 157 -8.22 18.54 3.90
C ALA A 157 -6.81 18.66 3.28
N GLY A 158 -6.70 19.04 2.01
CA GLY A 158 -5.42 19.11 1.29
C GLY A 158 -4.94 17.76 0.74
N TYR A 159 -5.84 16.78 0.61
CA TYR A 159 -5.55 15.46 0.04
C TYR A 159 -5.90 15.41 -1.46
N VAL A 160 -5.25 14.53 -2.19
CA VAL A 160 -5.72 14.08 -3.50
C VAL A 160 -6.64 12.89 -3.25
N ALA A 161 -7.94 13.11 -3.32
CA ALA A 161 -8.94 12.11 -2.98
C ALA A 161 -9.75 11.70 -4.22
N ASP A 162 -10.03 10.41 -4.30
CA ASP A 162 -10.99 9.85 -5.24
C ASP A 162 -11.76 8.71 -4.58
N ALA A 163 -12.75 8.18 -5.29
CA ALA A 163 -13.53 7.05 -4.85
C ALA A 163 -13.84 6.12 -6.02
N GLY A 164 -13.97 4.84 -5.72
CA GLY A 164 -14.19 3.83 -6.73
C GLY A 164 -14.76 2.52 -6.19
N ASP A 165 -14.71 1.49 -7.05
CA ASP A 165 -15.06 0.13 -6.69
C ASP A 165 -13.85 -0.58 -6.08
N ARG A 166 -14.09 -1.40 -5.05
CA ARG A 166 -13.05 -2.18 -4.36
C ARG A 166 -12.36 -3.20 -5.26
N LEU A 167 -12.98 -3.62 -6.36
CA LEU A 167 -12.38 -4.57 -7.28
C LEU A 167 -11.13 -4.02 -7.98
N LEU A 168 -11.03 -2.70 -8.14
CA LEU A 168 -9.88 -2.02 -8.76
C LEU A 168 -9.48 -2.67 -10.09
N ASP A 169 -10.48 -3.07 -10.90
CA ASP A 169 -10.31 -3.91 -12.09
C ASP A 169 -10.66 -3.21 -13.40
N VAL A 170 -11.27 -2.01 -13.33
CA VAL A 170 -11.68 -1.24 -14.50
C VAL A 170 -11.28 0.23 -14.41
N VAL A 171 -11.04 0.85 -15.54
CA VAL A 171 -10.99 2.31 -15.66
C VAL A 171 -12.41 2.85 -15.47
N PRO A 172 -12.64 3.78 -14.52
CA PRO A 172 -13.97 4.37 -14.31
C PRO A 172 -14.52 5.05 -15.55
N ASP A 173 -15.83 4.89 -15.81
CA ASP A 173 -16.54 5.57 -16.89
C ASP A 173 -16.86 7.03 -16.51
N ARG A 174 -15.84 7.78 -16.14
CA ARG A 174 -15.86 9.20 -15.83
C ARG A 174 -14.48 9.82 -15.98
N PRO A 175 -14.39 11.11 -16.37
CA PRO A 175 -13.10 11.78 -16.42
C PRO A 175 -12.49 11.90 -15.01
N PRO A 176 -11.16 11.96 -14.89
CA PRO A 176 -10.49 12.26 -13.62
C PRO A 176 -10.93 13.62 -13.06
N LEU A 177 -11.02 13.71 -11.73
CA LEU A 177 -11.19 15.01 -11.08
C LEU A 177 -9.98 15.91 -11.40
N ASN A 178 -10.23 17.19 -11.70
CA ASN A 178 -9.17 18.13 -12.08
C ASN A 178 -8.33 17.67 -13.29
N GLU A 179 -8.97 16.99 -14.25
CA GLU A 179 -8.34 16.58 -15.50
C GLU A 179 -7.56 17.76 -16.13
N ASN A 180 -6.34 17.47 -16.59
CA ASN A 180 -5.46 18.47 -17.16
C ASN A 180 -4.45 17.85 -18.13
N ALA A 181 -3.84 18.68 -18.99
CA ALA A 181 -2.82 18.27 -19.95
C ALA A 181 -1.39 18.63 -19.51
N ASN A 182 -1.19 19.02 -18.25
CA ASN A 182 0.14 19.36 -17.74
C ASN A 182 1.04 18.14 -17.66
N ASP A 183 2.34 18.38 -17.84
CA ASP A 183 3.36 17.39 -17.51
C ASP A 183 3.46 17.23 -15.99
N VAL A 184 3.26 16.01 -15.50
CA VAL A 184 3.44 15.62 -14.11
C VAL A 184 4.73 14.81 -14.00
N THR A 185 5.72 15.35 -13.32
CA THR A 185 7.05 14.76 -13.14
C THR A 185 7.46 14.65 -11.67
N GLN A 186 6.62 15.18 -10.77
CA GLN A 186 6.81 15.15 -9.33
C GLN A 186 5.48 14.85 -8.65
N LEU A 187 5.54 14.09 -7.55
CA LEU A 187 4.32 13.62 -6.86
C LEU A 187 3.43 14.79 -6.38
N ARG A 188 4.01 15.90 -5.96
CA ARG A 188 3.27 17.11 -5.53
C ARG A 188 2.46 17.80 -6.63
N GLN A 189 2.71 17.46 -7.91
CA GLN A 189 1.96 18.00 -9.05
C GLN A 189 0.69 17.19 -9.35
N VAL A 190 0.58 15.98 -8.79
CA VAL A 190 -0.56 15.08 -8.99
C VAL A 190 -1.83 15.72 -8.44
N LYS A 191 -2.88 15.77 -9.26
CA LYS A 191 -4.21 16.29 -8.93
C LYS A 191 -5.29 15.22 -8.95
N ASN A 192 -4.99 14.07 -9.54
CA ASN A 192 -5.87 12.91 -9.62
C ASN A 192 -5.04 11.64 -9.87
N PHE A 193 -5.61 10.50 -9.53
CA PHE A 193 -4.95 9.22 -9.69
C PHE A 193 -5.95 8.12 -10.05
N LEU A 194 -5.45 7.03 -10.59
CA LEU A 194 -6.16 5.78 -10.78
C LEU A 194 -5.38 4.65 -10.11
N VAL A 195 -6.08 3.84 -9.32
CA VAL A 195 -5.59 2.54 -8.85
C VAL A 195 -6.28 1.45 -9.64
N LEU A 196 -5.51 0.60 -10.35
CA LEU A 196 -6.01 -0.54 -11.11
C LEU A 196 -5.06 -1.72 -10.92
N LEU A 197 -5.40 -2.60 -9.96
CA LEU A 197 -4.54 -3.70 -9.53
C LEU A 197 -4.99 -5.05 -10.11
N ASN A 198 -6.24 -5.18 -10.54
CA ASN A 198 -6.83 -6.41 -11.01
C ASN A 198 -7.12 -6.35 -12.52
N PRO A 199 -6.12 -6.60 -13.39
CA PRO A 199 -6.27 -6.43 -14.84
C PRO A 199 -7.15 -7.50 -15.52
N GLN A 200 -7.66 -8.50 -14.78
CA GLN A 200 -8.39 -9.67 -15.31
C GLN A 200 -9.69 -9.30 -16.02
N HIS A 201 -10.25 -8.12 -15.76
CA HIS A 201 -11.38 -7.58 -16.51
C HIS A 201 -11.06 -7.46 -18.02
N TYR A 202 -9.82 -7.17 -18.36
CA TYR A 202 -9.37 -7.01 -19.73
C TYR A 202 -8.95 -8.37 -20.31
N LYS A 203 -9.60 -8.80 -21.40
CA LYS A 203 -9.36 -10.12 -22.01
C LYS A 203 -7.96 -10.29 -22.59
N THR A 204 -7.26 -9.21 -22.89
CA THR A 204 -5.91 -9.23 -23.44
C THR A 204 -5.05 -8.13 -22.82
N ARG A 205 -3.75 -8.40 -22.74
CA ARG A 205 -2.75 -7.41 -22.30
C ARG A 205 -2.81 -6.11 -23.12
N ALA A 206 -3.00 -6.22 -24.45
CA ALA A 206 -3.12 -5.05 -25.31
C ALA A 206 -4.35 -4.20 -24.95
N ALA A 207 -5.51 -4.83 -24.73
CA ALA A 207 -6.72 -4.11 -24.30
C ALA A 207 -6.56 -3.41 -22.95
N TYR A 208 -5.83 -4.03 -22.00
CA TYR A 208 -5.49 -3.42 -20.71
C TYR A 208 -4.61 -2.17 -20.89
N ILE A 209 -3.52 -2.30 -21.63
CA ILE A 209 -2.60 -1.18 -21.90
C ILE A 209 -3.30 -0.07 -22.68
N ASP A 210 -4.13 -0.41 -23.66
CA ASP A 210 -4.91 0.56 -24.45
C ASP A 210 -5.89 1.34 -23.57
N ALA A 211 -6.60 0.66 -22.66
CA ALA A 211 -7.53 1.30 -21.74
C ALA A 211 -6.82 2.30 -20.81
N LEU A 212 -5.68 1.91 -20.21
CA LEU A 212 -4.90 2.81 -19.37
C LEU A 212 -4.32 4.00 -20.15
N ALA A 213 -3.77 3.74 -21.35
CA ALA A 213 -3.20 4.77 -22.20
C ALA A 213 -4.23 5.79 -22.70
N ALA A 214 -5.50 5.41 -22.80
CA ALA A 214 -6.59 6.28 -23.20
C ALA A 214 -7.07 7.24 -22.10
N THR A 215 -6.48 7.20 -20.89
CA THR A 215 -6.87 8.04 -19.76
C THR A 215 -6.00 9.29 -19.61
N ASN A 216 -6.49 10.27 -18.84
CA ASN A 216 -5.80 11.52 -18.55
C ASN A 216 -5.45 11.66 -17.05
N TYR A 217 -5.38 10.55 -16.29
CA TYR A 217 -4.92 10.59 -14.89
C TYR A 217 -3.47 11.08 -14.78
N ASP A 218 -3.16 11.85 -13.75
CA ASP A 218 -1.83 12.37 -13.44
C ASP A 218 -0.92 11.29 -12.85
N LEU A 219 -1.50 10.29 -12.20
CA LEU A 219 -0.81 9.16 -11.59
C LEU A 219 -1.60 7.87 -11.88
N LEU A 220 -0.88 6.85 -12.34
CA LEU A 220 -1.39 5.48 -12.38
C LEU A 220 -0.66 4.63 -11.32
N ILE A 221 -1.42 3.89 -10.53
CA ILE A 221 -0.95 2.84 -9.63
C ILE A 221 -1.49 1.53 -10.17
N VAL A 222 -0.61 0.67 -10.66
CA VAL A 222 -0.99 -0.56 -11.36
C VAL A 222 -0.15 -1.74 -10.89
N ASP A 223 -0.62 -2.96 -11.13
CA ASP A 223 0.20 -4.16 -10.91
C ASP A 223 1.39 -4.18 -11.88
N LEU A 224 2.54 -4.68 -11.40
CA LEU A 224 3.69 -4.93 -12.25
C LEU A 224 3.38 -5.92 -13.37
N TYR A 225 2.45 -6.85 -13.12
CA TYR A 225 2.18 -7.98 -13.99
C TYR A 225 0.81 -7.87 -14.70
N TYR A 226 0.76 -8.42 -15.91
CA TYR A 226 -0.47 -8.90 -16.51
C TYR A 226 -0.32 -10.41 -16.69
N GLY A 227 -1.08 -11.18 -15.92
CA GLY A 227 -0.80 -12.60 -15.72
C GLY A 227 0.59 -12.80 -15.07
N ASP A 228 1.37 -13.74 -15.56
CA ASP A 228 2.70 -14.05 -15.02
C ASP A 228 3.83 -13.22 -15.66
N THR A 229 3.50 -12.25 -16.53
CA THR A 229 4.51 -11.51 -17.28
C THR A 229 4.54 -10.04 -16.85
N PRO A 230 5.69 -9.51 -16.41
CA PRO A 230 5.78 -8.09 -16.02
C PRO A 230 5.56 -7.17 -17.23
N LEU A 231 5.11 -5.95 -16.99
CA LEU A 231 5.02 -4.92 -18.00
C LEU A 231 6.42 -4.63 -18.57
N SER A 232 6.50 -4.46 -19.89
CA SER A 232 7.74 -4.14 -20.57
C SER A 232 8.10 -2.65 -20.49
N PRO A 233 9.38 -2.28 -20.65
CA PRO A 233 9.78 -0.86 -20.71
C PRO A 233 9.05 -0.04 -21.80
N SER A 234 8.66 -0.67 -22.90
CA SER A 234 7.91 0.01 -23.97
C SER A 234 6.45 0.29 -23.55
N GLU A 235 5.82 -0.61 -22.80
CA GLU A 235 4.47 -0.41 -22.28
C GLU A 235 4.46 0.67 -21.19
N THR A 236 5.36 0.63 -20.24
CA THR A 236 5.47 1.66 -19.20
C THR A 236 5.81 3.02 -19.79
N GLN A 237 6.69 3.09 -20.78
CA GLN A 237 6.98 4.31 -21.53
C GLN A 237 5.72 4.87 -22.21
N ARG A 238 4.88 4.00 -22.80
CA ARG A 238 3.60 4.41 -23.39
C ARG A 238 2.65 4.92 -22.32
N LEU A 239 2.54 4.24 -21.17
CA LEU A 239 1.66 4.62 -20.07
C LEU A 239 2.05 5.93 -19.38
N ARG A 240 3.30 6.38 -19.50
CA ARG A 240 3.74 7.68 -18.99
C ARG A 240 3.17 8.89 -19.73
N HIS A 241 2.44 8.67 -20.82
CA HIS A 241 1.77 9.73 -21.57
C HIS A 241 0.26 9.64 -21.35
N LYS A 242 -0.33 10.79 -21.03
CA LYS A 242 -1.80 10.96 -20.99
C LYS A 242 -2.34 11.02 -22.42
N ALA A 243 -3.60 10.63 -22.61
CA ALA A 243 -4.24 10.69 -23.94
C ALA A 243 -4.28 12.13 -24.51
N ASN A 244 -4.35 13.12 -23.66
CA ASN A 244 -4.35 14.55 -24.03
C ASN A 244 -2.94 15.16 -24.24
N GLY A 245 -1.88 14.34 -24.20
CA GLY A 245 -0.49 14.72 -24.53
C GLY A 245 0.41 15.06 -23.35
N GLY A 246 -0.11 15.25 -22.14
CA GLY A 246 0.69 15.51 -20.95
C GLY A 246 1.42 14.25 -20.46
N LYS A 247 2.46 14.42 -19.62
CA LYS A 247 3.12 13.32 -18.94
C LYS A 247 2.44 13.01 -17.61
N ARG A 248 2.57 11.75 -17.17
CA ARG A 248 2.09 11.27 -15.87
C ARG A 248 3.15 10.42 -15.16
N LEU A 249 2.95 10.22 -13.87
CA LEU A 249 3.70 9.26 -13.08
C LEU A 249 3.06 7.87 -13.12
N LEU A 250 3.90 6.85 -12.98
CA LEU A 250 3.50 5.45 -12.99
C LEU A 250 4.16 4.73 -11.81
N LEU A 251 3.36 4.24 -10.85
CA LEU A 251 3.82 3.45 -9.72
C LEU A 251 3.38 1.99 -9.87
N ALA A 252 4.27 1.07 -9.50
CA ALA A 252 3.96 -0.35 -9.44
C ALA A 252 3.53 -0.74 -8.03
N TYR A 253 2.46 -1.54 -7.93
CA TYR A 253 2.05 -2.19 -6.70
C TYR A 253 3.14 -3.17 -6.21
N MET A 254 3.40 -3.16 -4.92
CA MET A 254 4.32 -4.06 -4.26
C MET A 254 3.87 -4.31 -2.82
N SER A 255 3.41 -5.51 -2.49
CA SER A 255 3.13 -5.89 -1.11
C SER A 255 4.43 -6.08 -0.33
N VAL A 256 4.54 -5.46 0.85
CA VAL A 256 5.71 -5.57 1.73
C VAL A 256 5.41 -6.40 2.99
N GLY A 257 4.14 -6.52 3.36
CA GLY A 257 3.71 -7.23 4.57
C GLY A 257 3.08 -8.59 4.32
N GLU A 258 2.77 -8.93 3.06
CA GLU A 258 2.16 -10.21 2.68
C GLU A 258 2.77 -10.81 1.42
N ALA A 259 2.90 -12.12 1.43
CA ALA A 259 3.21 -12.93 0.25
C ALA A 259 1.93 -13.52 -0.34
N SER A 260 1.87 -13.66 -1.68
CA SER A 260 0.70 -14.22 -2.35
C SER A 260 1.05 -15.42 -3.22
N ASP A 261 0.23 -16.47 -3.16
CA ASP A 261 0.46 -17.75 -3.84
C ASP A 261 0.31 -17.67 -5.37
N TYR A 262 -0.29 -16.60 -5.86
CA TYR A 262 -0.42 -16.28 -7.27
C TYR A 262 0.74 -15.41 -7.82
N ARG A 263 1.73 -15.08 -7.01
CA ARG A 263 2.91 -14.31 -7.45
C ARG A 263 3.98 -15.22 -8.01
N THR A 264 4.74 -14.72 -8.97
CA THR A 264 5.78 -15.49 -9.69
C THR A 264 6.94 -16.00 -8.82
N TYR A 265 7.11 -15.44 -7.62
CA TYR A 265 8.10 -15.90 -6.65
C TYR A 265 7.62 -17.10 -5.80
N TRP A 266 6.30 -17.42 -5.83
CA TRP A 266 5.72 -18.45 -4.99
C TRP A 266 6.24 -19.84 -5.36
N GLN A 267 6.60 -20.63 -4.36
CA GLN A 267 7.03 -22.01 -4.54
C GLN A 267 5.91 -22.95 -4.03
N LYS A 268 5.48 -23.88 -4.89
CA LYS A 268 4.39 -24.82 -4.58
C LYS A 268 4.60 -25.64 -3.31
N ASP A 269 5.86 -25.87 -2.93
CA ASP A 269 6.21 -26.60 -1.72
C ASP A 269 5.85 -25.80 -0.45
N TRP A 270 5.71 -24.49 -0.51
CA TRP A 270 5.33 -23.65 0.62
C TRP A 270 3.91 -23.91 1.14
N GLU A 271 3.03 -24.48 0.36
CA GLU A 271 1.72 -24.93 0.82
C GLU A 271 1.83 -26.01 1.91
N LYS A 272 2.87 -26.87 1.84
CA LYS A 272 3.11 -27.99 2.73
C LYS A 272 4.24 -27.76 3.73
N HIS A 273 5.27 -27.07 3.30
CA HIS A 273 6.49 -26.81 4.05
C HIS A 273 6.75 -25.30 4.06
N ARG A 274 5.99 -24.58 4.88
CA ARG A 274 6.12 -23.14 4.97
C ARG A 274 7.52 -22.76 5.47
N PRO A 275 8.23 -21.85 4.80
CA PRO A 275 9.44 -21.27 5.34
C PRO A 275 9.12 -20.44 6.59
N HIS A 276 10.10 -20.26 7.47
CA HIS A 276 9.86 -19.58 8.76
C HIS A 276 9.33 -18.15 8.63
N TRP A 277 9.69 -17.46 7.55
CA TRP A 277 9.22 -16.10 7.31
C TRP A 277 7.75 -16.02 6.85
N LEU A 278 7.16 -17.12 6.35
CA LEU A 278 5.79 -17.18 5.87
C LEU A 278 4.85 -17.58 7.03
N ALA A 279 4.08 -16.62 7.53
CA ALA A 279 3.16 -16.81 8.65
C ALA A 279 1.78 -17.27 8.20
N GLU A 280 0.73 -16.93 8.93
CA GLU A 280 -0.62 -17.44 8.67
C GLU A 280 -1.27 -16.80 7.43
N PRO A 281 -2.21 -17.51 6.78
CA PRO A 281 -2.97 -16.95 5.68
C PRO A 281 -3.83 -15.77 6.14
N ASN A 282 -4.01 -14.80 5.27
CA ASN A 282 -4.98 -13.74 5.49
C ASN A 282 -6.40 -14.26 5.21
N PRO A 283 -7.29 -14.37 6.21
CA PRO A 283 -8.63 -14.93 6.01
C PRO A 283 -9.52 -14.07 5.11
N GLU A 284 -9.23 -12.78 4.99
CA GLU A 284 -10.01 -11.85 4.18
C GLU A 284 -9.50 -11.73 2.74
N TRP A 285 -8.26 -12.21 2.49
CA TRP A 285 -7.65 -12.18 1.17
C TRP A 285 -7.09 -13.56 0.80
N PRO A 286 -7.95 -14.48 0.31
CA PRO A 286 -7.54 -15.83 -0.05
C PRO A 286 -6.34 -15.85 -1.01
N GLY A 287 -5.35 -16.67 -0.69
CA GLY A 287 -4.10 -16.75 -1.44
C GLY A 287 -3.00 -15.81 -0.93
N SER A 288 -3.30 -14.93 0.03
CA SER A 288 -2.31 -14.07 0.69
C SER A 288 -1.97 -14.59 2.09
N TYR A 289 -0.71 -14.42 2.49
CA TYR A 289 -0.14 -14.91 3.75
C TYR A 289 0.68 -13.81 4.38
N LYS A 290 0.58 -13.62 5.69
CA LYS A 290 1.41 -12.67 6.43
C LYS A 290 2.88 -13.05 6.27
N ALA A 291 3.74 -12.07 6.02
CA ALA A 291 5.18 -12.26 5.90
C ALA A 291 5.88 -11.64 7.11
N ARG A 292 6.77 -12.40 7.79
CA ARG A 292 7.70 -11.81 8.77
C ARG A 292 8.70 -10.94 8.03
N TYR A 293 8.27 -9.73 7.75
CA TYR A 293 8.94 -8.76 6.87
C TYR A 293 10.31 -8.28 7.40
N TRP A 294 10.74 -8.70 8.58
CA TRP A 294 12.11 -8.55 9.10
C TRP A 294 13.03 -9.71 8.71
N SER A 295 12.53 -10.73 8.00
CA SER A 295 13.34 -11.86 7.54
C SER A 295 14.15 -11.52 6.30
N GLN A 296 15.43 -11.88 6.31
CA GLN A 296 16.30 -11.71 5.14
C GLN A 296 15.79 -12.49 3.91
N GLU A 297 15.22 -13.67 4.12
CA GLU A 297 14.66 -14.48 3.03
C GLU A 297 13.49 -13.77 2.32
N TRP A 298 12.68 -13.01 3.07
CA TRP A 298 11.65 -12.16 2.49
C TRP A 298 12.25 -10.96 1.76
N HIS A 299 13.28 -10.31 2.33
CA HIS A 299 14.00 -9.21 1.67
C HIS A 299 14.59 -9.65 0.34
N ASP A 300 15.16 -10.88 0.26
CA ASP A 300 15.76 -11.42 -0.96
C ASP A 300 14.72 -11.62 -2.09
N LEU A 301 13.44 -11.81 -1.75
CA LEU A 301 12.34 -11.84 -2.72
C LEU A 301 11.91 -10.43 -3.15
N LEU A 302 12.05 -9.46 -2.25
CA LEU A 302 11.64 -8.09 -2.51
C LEU A 302 12.67 -7.30 -3.30
N TYR A 303 13.96 -7.39 -2.97
CA TYR A 303 15.02 -6.63 -3.63
C TYR A 303 16.38 -7.31 -3.52
N GLY A 304 17.35 -6.93 -4.38
CA GLY A 304 18.74 -7.35 -4.28
C GLY A 304 19.20 -8.27 -5.41
N SER A 305 18.32 -8.71 -6.29
CA SER A 305 18.66 -9.54 -7.45
C SER A 305 17.74 -9.22 -8.63
N PRO A 306 18.13 -9.54 -9.88
CA PRO A 306 17.27 -9.32 -11.06
C PRO A 306 15.92 -10.04 -11.00
N GLU A 307 15.80 -11.11 -10.22
CA GLU A 307 14.58 -11.89 -10.01
C GLU A 307 13.68 -11.29 -8.93
N ALA A 308 14.21 -10.40 -8.08
CA ALA A 308 13.48 -9.77 -7.00
C ALA A 308 12.42 -8.77 -7.53
N TYR A 309 11.38 -8.57 -6.75
CA TYR A 309 10.19 -7.84 -7.20
C TYR A 309 10.50 -6.37 -7.54
N LEU A 310 11.22 -5.66 -6.67
CA LEU A 310 11.60 -4.26 -6.87
C LEU A 310 12.56 -4.07 -8.06
N ASP A 311 13.50 -5.02 -8.26
CA ASP A 311 14.41 -4.98 -9.39
C ASP A 311 13.66 -5.11 -10.72
N LYS A 312 12.60 -5.94 -10.77
CA LYS A 312 11.71 -6.03 -11.93
C LYS A 312 10.91 -4.74 -12.14
N ILE A 313 10.44 -4.09 -11.08
CA ILE A 313 9.78 -2.78 -11.15
C ILE A 313 10.72 -1.75 -11.78
N ILE A 314 11.95 -1.69 -11.29
CA ILE A 314 12.98 -0.77 -11.82
C ILE A 314 13.31 -1.10 -13.28
N ALA A 315 13.50 -2.38 -13.61
CA ALA A 315 13.80 -2.84 -14.97
C ALA A 315 12.65 -2.56 -15.95
N ALA A 316 11.41 -2.65 -15.51
CA ALA A 316 10.23 -2.30 -16.29
C ALA A 316 10.10 -0.78 -16.51
N GLY A 317 10.84 0.04 -15.76
CA GLY A 317 10.90 1.48 -15.94
C GLY A 317 9.76 2.26 -15.27
N PHE A 318 9.21 1.76 -14.17
CA PHE A 318 8.29 2.53 -13.32
C PHE A 318 9.00 3.72 -12.66
N ASP A 319 8.22 4.77 -12.33
CA ASP A 319 8.74 5.95 -11.62
C ASP A 319 8.90 5.69 -10.12
N GLY A 320 8.27 4.61 -9.59
CA GLY A 320 8.32 4.26 -8.18
C GLY A 320 7.49 3.04 -7.85
N ALA A 321 7.38 2.76 -6.55
CA ALA A 321 6.56 1.69 -6.00
C ALA A 321 5.47 2.22 -5.07
N PHE A 322 4.33 1.57 -5.13
CA PHE A 322 3.23 1.69 -4.17
C PHE A 322 3.37 0.52 -3.19
N LEU A 323 3.88 0.82 -1.99
CA LEU A 323 4.13 -0.17 -0.94
C LEU A 323 2.84 -0.45 -0.19
N ASP A 324 2.31 -1.64 -0.35
CA ASP A 324 1.06 -2.05 0.26
C ASP A 324 1.27 -3.00 1.44
N VAL A 325 0.25 -3.11 2.30
CA VAL A 325 0.24 -3.93 3.51
C VAL A 325 1.34 -3.50 4.51
N MET A 326 1.60 -2.21 4.61
CA MET A 326 2.51 -1.67 5.62
C MET A 326 1.95 -1.79 7.04
N ASP A 327 0.64 -2.02 7.18
CA ASP A 327 -0.08 -2.27 8.43
C ASP A 327 0.08 -3.71 8.96
N ALA A 328 0.77 -4.60 8.27
CA ALA A 328 1.04 -5.96 8.71
C ALA A 328 1.68 -6.05 10.11
N TRP A 329 2.34 -4.98 10.57
CA TRP A 329 2.90 -4.89 11.91
C TRP A 329 1.85 -5.10 13.02
N GLN A 330 0.60 -4.71 12.78
CA GLN A 330 -0.49 -4.87 13.74
C GLN A 330 -0.77 -6.35 14.02
N TYR A 331 -0.81 -7.17 12.97
CA TYR A 331 -0.96 -8.62 13.11
C TYR A 331 0.14 -9.22 14.00
N PHE A 332 1.40 -8.88 13.76
CA PHE A 332 2.51 -9.44 14.53
C PHE A 332 2.59 -8.91 15.96
N LYS A 333 2.18 -7.66 16.19
CA LYS A 333 2.09 -7.08 17.53
C LYS A 333 1.05 -7.79 18.41
N GLU A 334 -0.01 -8.29 17.79
CA GLU A 334 -1.10 -8.98 18.50
C GLU A 334 -0.86 -10.48 18.66
N ASN A 335 -0.07 -11.10 17.78
CA ASN A 335 0.03 -12.57 17.68
C ASN A 335 1.43 -13.14 17.95
N GLU A 336 2.46 -12.34 18.02
CA GLU A 336 3.85 -12.73 18.33
C GLU A 336 4.51 -11.82 19.40
#